data_797b0e57e68ef8245245cf35e747993b
#
_entry.id   797b0e57e68ef8245245cf35e747993b
#
_cell.length_a   1.000
_cell.length_b   1.000
_cell.length_c   1.000
_cell.angle_alpha   90.00
_cell.angle_beta   90.00
_cell.angle_gamma   90.00
#
_symmetry.space_group_name_H-M   'P 1'
#
loop_
_entity.id
_entity.type
_entity.pdbx_description
1 polymer ?
#
loop_
_entity_poly.entity_id
_entity_poly.type
_entity_poly.pdbx_seq_one_letter_code
_entity_poly.pdbx_strand_id
1 'polypeptide(L)'
;MKSILLNKTSTSHDQSFIIHPKIYPQAYSLWHHHKEYEVLYIVKHSGTAYVGDKIFPYEGGTLMLFCANLPHMFVPNSNDIKELDQGVEDAYVLHFSIETINKIMEHIPEFQQLNQLFNDWKRGMIFRNVKKNNDILRIMQEITEATSLSRMTHFFELLDLLEHNKEFEFIANPGFVNSVNLPKGRLEKVYEYSINNFNDSSICLEDIAESINMNKAAFCRYFKKITNKTYFQFLNEIRIGYACKILIESENKNITDVAFLSGFNNMSNFNRQFKIIMDQSPSAYLKSRKF
;
A
#
# COMPACT_ATOMS: atom_id res chain seq x y z
N MET A 1 -9.71 7.65 -9.24
CA MET A 1 -9.58 6.23 -9.61
C MET A 1 -10.31 5.42 -8.57
N LYS A 2 -11.33 4.64 -8.94
CA LYS A 2 -11.96 3.70 -8.00
C LYS A 2 -10.90 2.76 -7.45
N SER A 3 -10.88 2.51 -6.12
CA SER A 3 -10.17 1.37 -5.59
C SER A 3 -10.74 0.14 -6.26
N ILE A 4 -9.95 -0.48 -7.12
CA ILE A 4 -10.40 -1.63 -7.88
C ILE A 4 -10.24 -2.83 -6.96
N LEU A 5 -11.32 -3.55 -6.71
CA LEU A 5 -11.22 -4.89 -6.14
C LEU A 5 -10.54 -5.76 -7.21
N LEU A 6 -9.27 -6.03 -7.02
CA LEU A 6 -8.57 -6.99 -7.85
C LEU A 6 -8.89 -8.39 -7.30
N ASN A 7 -9.71 -9.14 -8.02
CA ASN A 7 -9.79 -10.58 -7.79
C ASN A 7 -8.48 -11.21 -8.27
N LYS A 8 -7.47 -11.22 -7.39
CA LYS A 8 -6.13 -11.74 -7.73
C LYS A 8 -6.04 -13.26 -7.62
N THR A 9 -7.02 -13.90 -7.00
CA THR A 9 -7.04 -15.34 -6.94
C THR A 9 -8.31 -15.87 -7.57
N SER A 10 -8.18 -16.45 -8.71
CA SER A 10 -8.55 -17.85 -8.73
C SER A 10 -7.48 -18.61 -7.93
N THR A 11 -7.54 -18.68 -6.59
CA THR A 11 -7.09 -19.90 -5.96
C THR A 11 -7.91 -20.96 -6.66
N SER A 12 -7.34 -21.58 -7.69
CA SER A 12 -7.87 -22.83 -8.23
C SER A 12 -8.01 -23.73 -7.02
N HIS A 13 -8.96 -24.63 -7.01
CA HIS A 13 -9.10 -25.62 -5.92
C HIS A 13 -7.79 -26.35 -5.59
N ASP A 14 -6.72 -26.09 -6.34
CA ASP A 14 -5.44 -26.78 -6.34
C ASP A 14 -4.31 -26.01 -5.62
N GLN A 15 -4.47 -24.73 -5.23
CA GLN A 15 -3.39 -23.95 -4.61
C GLN A 15 -3.86 -23.15 -3.38
N SER A 16 -3.18 -23.36 -2.25
CA SER A 16 -3.45 -22.65 -0.99
C SER A 16 -2.93 -21.20 -1.00
N PHE A 17 -1.97 -20.92 -1.85
CA PHE A 17 -1.38 -19.59 -2.06
C PHE A 17 -0.78 -19.48 -3.45
N ILE A 18 -0.60 -18.25 -3.92
CA ILE A 18 -0.01 -17.92 -5.21
C ILE A 18 1.18 -16.99 -5.00
N ILE A 19 2.28 -17.25 -5.69
CA ILE A 19 3.43 -16.38 -5.74
C ILE A 19 3.66 -15.90 -7.18
N HIS A 20 3.96 -14.60 -7.31
CA HIS A 20 4.26 -13.97 -8.60
C HIS A 20 5.70 -13.45 -8.57
N PRO A 21 6.65 -14.10 -9.27
CA PRO A 21 8.07 -13.73 -9.24
C PRO A 21 8.42 -12.49 -10.06
N LYS A 22 7.49 -12.01 -10.90
CA LYS A 22 7.72 -10.83 -11.75
C LYS A 22 6.50 -9.93 -11.72
N ILE A 23 6.63 -8.79 -11.07
CA ILE A 23 5.59 -7.80 -11.04
C ILE A 23 6.15 -6.49 -11.55
N TYR A 24 5.63 -6.07 -12.69
CA TYR A 24 5.91 -4.74 -13.19
C TYR A 24 5.22 -3.72 -12.27
N PRO A 25 5.94 -2.69 -11.78
CA PRO A 25 5.35 -1.65 -10.93
C PRO A 25 4.10 -1.01 -11.51
N GLN A 26 3.94 -1.00 -12.82
CA GLN A 26 2.73 -0.48 -13.50
C GLN A 26 1.44 -1.21 -13.09
N ALA A 27 1.49 -2.50 -12.77
CA ALA A 27 0.32 -3.25 -12.31
C ALA A 27 -0.14 -2.81 -10.89
N TYR A 28 0.76 -2.24 -10.10
CA TYR A 28 0.48 -1.77 -8.73
C TYR A 28 0.27 -0.25 -8.63
N SER A 29 0.38 0.49 -9.72
CA SER A 29 0.11 1.93 -9.74
C SER A 29 -1.37 2.28 -9.62
N LEU A 30 -2.25 1.29 -9.57
CA LEU A 30 -3.67 1.47 -9.31
C LEU A 30 -3.95 1.34 -7.81
N TRP A 31 -4.71 2.29 -7.26
CA TRP A 31 -5.24 2.17 -5.92
C TRP A 31 -6.21 0.99 -5.87
N HIS A 32 -5.82 -0.08 -5.17
CA HIS A 32 -6.55 -1.33 -5.14
C HIS A 32 -6.57 -1.97 -3.76
N HIS A 33 -7.44 -2.93 -3.57
CA HIS A 33 -7.49 -3.84 -2.43
C HIS A 33 -7.93 -5.22 -2.91
N HIS A 34 -7.66 -6.23 -2.12
CA HIS A 34 -8.05 -7.62 -2.37
C HIS A 34 -8.32 -8.36 -1.07
N LYS A 35 -8.95 -9.54 -1.15
CA LYS A 35 -9.35 -10.33 0.03
C LYS A 35 -8.21 -11.16 0.63
N GLU A 36 -7.13 -11.31 -0.08
CA GLU A 36 -5.98 -12.09 0.30
C GLU A 36 -5.06 -11.30 1.24
N TYR A 37 -4.30 -12.01 2.06
CA TYR A 37 -3.10 -11.51 2.69
C TYR A 37 -1.97 -11.48 1.66
N GLU A 38 -1.11 -10.48 1.75
CA GLU A 38 -0.02 -10.28 0.80
C GLU A 38 1.32 -10.12 1.53
N VAL A 39 2.33 -10.84 1.03
CA VAL A 39 3.75 -10.59 1.32
C VAL A 39 4.37 -10.00 0.07
N LEU A 40 4.86 -8.77 0.17
CA LEU A 40 5.52 -8.06 -0.93
C LEU A 40 6.98 -7.80 -0.56
N TYR A 41 7.90 -8.35 -1.35
CA TYR A 41 9.34 -8.04 -1.26
C TYR A 41 9.77 -7.24 -2.50
N ILE A 42 10.31 -6.05 -2.29
CA ILE A 42 10.88 -5.22 -3.36
C ILE A 42 12.34 -5.60 -3.57
N VAL A 43 12.72 -6.01 -4.79
CA VAL A 43 14.09 -6.46 -5.09
C VAL A 43 14.99 -5.28 -5.41
N LYS A 44 14.61 -4.41 -6.33
CA LYS A 44 15.51 -3.38 -6.86
C LYS A 44 15.00 -1.96 -6.80
N HIS A 45 13.72 -1.76 -7.09
CA HIS A 45 13.20 -0.44 -7.38
C HIS A 45 12.87 0.36 -6.12
N SER A 46 12.75 1.66 -6.31
CA SER A 46 12.37 2.61 -5.26
C SER A 46 11.16 3.44 -5.70
N GLY A 47 10.45 4.01 -4.74
CA GLY A 47 9.27 4.80 -5.06
C GLY A 47 8.52 5.28 -3.82
N THR A 48 7.25 5.60 -4.03
CA THR A 48 6.34 5.99 -2.97
C THR A 48 5.22 4.96 -2.84
N ALA A 49 5.06 4.42 -1.66
CA ALA A 49 3.96 3.53 -1.29
C ALA A 49 2.83 4.33 -0.64
N TYR A 50 1.63 4.04 -1.07
CA TYR A 50 0.38 4.52 -0.49
C TYR A 50 -0.32 3.30 0.10
N VAL A 51 -0.45 3.23 1.41
CA VAL A 51 -1.02 2.07 2.08
C VAL A 51 -1.94 2.53 3.20
N GLY A 52 -3.20 2.19 3.09
CA GLY A 52 -4.18 2.61 4.07
C GLY A 52 -4.21 4.13 4.25
N ASP A 53 -3.92 4.59 5.45
CA ASP A 53 -3.87 6.01 5.82
C ASP A 53 -2.45 6.59 5.84
N LYS A 54 -1.46 5.89 5.24
CA LYS A 54 -0.05 6.29 5.22
C LYS A 54 0.51 6.42 3.81
N ILE A 55 1.48 7.33 3.70
CA ILE A 55 2.32 7.51 2.51
C ILE A 55 3.78 7.50 2.98
N PHE A 56 4.60 6.67 2.35
CA PHE A 56 6.01 6.54 2.72
C PHE A 56 6.87 6.08 1.54
N PRO A 57 8.18 6.40 1.53
CA PRO A 57 9.08 5.89 0.52
C PRO A 57 9.40 4.41 0.75
N TYR A 58 9.63 3.69 -0.35
CA TYR A 58 10.17 2.34 -0.35
C TYR A 58 11.39 2.24 -1.28
N GLU A 59 12.23 1.25 -1.05
CA GLU A 59 13.44 0.96 -1.83
C GLU A 59 13.70 -0.54 -1.90
N GLY A 60 14.66 -0.95 -2.72
CA GLY A 60 15.08 -2.35 -2.81
C GLY A 60 15.48 -2.91 -1.45
N GLY A 61 15.04 -4.14 -1.17
CA GLY A 61 15.18 -4.79 0.14
C GLY A 61 14.05 -4.50 1.12
N THR A 62 13.09 -3.64 0.77
CA THR A 62 11.90 -3.42 1.61
C THR A 62 10.95 -4.61 1.51
N LEU A 63 10.55 -5.12 2.67
CA LEU A 63 9.51 -6.13 2.81
C LEU A 63 8.26 -5.49 3.42
N MET A 64 7.10 -5.77 2.85
CA MET A 64 5.81 -5.27 3.33
C MET A 64 4.79 -6.40 3.44
N LEU A 65 3.96 -6.35 4.47
CA LEU A 65 2.87 -7.29 4.69
C LEU A 65 1.55 -6.54 4.71
N PHE A 66 0.59 -6.97 3.90
CA PHE A 66 -0.76 -6.38 3.83
C PHE A 66 -1.83 -7.39 4.20
N CYS A 67 -2.72 -7.00 5.09
CA CYS A 67 -3.90 -7.82 5.40
C CYS A 67 -4.97 -7.68 4.32
N ALA A 68 -5.96 -8.57 4.39
CA ALA A 68 -7.15 -8.51 3.55
C ALA A 68 -7.80 -7.12 3.57
N ASN A 69 -8.18 -6.66 2.39
CA ASN A 69 -8.87 -5.39 2.15
C ASN A 69 -8.09 -4.11 2.57
N LEU A 70 -6.80 -4.19 2.90
CA LEU A 70 -5.98 -3.01 3.13
C LEU A 70 -5.67 -2.33 1.78
N PRO A 71 -6.22 -1.13 1.50
CA PRO A 71 -6.00 -0.51 0.21
C PRO A 71 -4.56 -0.05 0.06
N HIS A 72 -3.99 -0.28 -1.11
CA HIS A 72 -2.60 0.10 -1.39
C HIS A 72 -2.35 0.38 -2.87
N MET A 73 -1.28 1.12 -3.15
CA MET A 73 -0.68 1.31 -4.47
C MET A 73 0.78 1.72 -4.34
N PHE A 74 1.52 1.52 -5.41
CA PHE A 74 2.93 1.85 -5.49
C PHE A 74 3.19 2.74 -6.70
N VAL A 75 3.95 3.82 -6.49
CA VAL A 75 4.38 4.71 -7.56
C VAL A 75 5.90 4.64 -7.63
N PRO A 76 6.46 3.91 -8.59
CA PRO A 76 7.91 3.80 -8.77
C PRO A 76 8.51 5.12 -9.23
N ASN A 77 9.81 5.28 -9.01
CA ASN A 77 10.55 6.41 -9.55
C ASN A 77 10.75 6.26 -11.06
N SER A 78 10.83 7.38 -11.79
CA SER A 78 10.88 7.39 -13.26
C SER A 78 12.08 6.66 -13.87
N ASN A 79 13.23 6.68 -13.19
CA ASN A 79 14.43 5.99 -13.69
C ASN A 79 14.23 4.46 -13.64
N ASP A 80 13.55 3.97 -12.61
CA ASP A 80 13.27 2.56 -12.44
C ASP A 80 12.30 2.05 -13.52
N ILE A 81 11.38 2.89 -13.98
CA ILE A 81 10.41 2.55 -15.06
C ILE A 81 11.09 2.21 -16.38
N LYS A 82 12.21 2.87 -16.71
CA LYS A 82 12.96 2.64 -17.96
C LYS A 82 13.73 1.32 -17.97
N GLU A 83 14.10 0.83 -16.78
CA GLU A 83 14.81 -0.46 -16.62
C GLU A 83 13.85 -1.67 -16.59
N LEU A 84 12.56 -1.43 -16.31
CA LEU A 84 11.54 -2.48 -16.18
C LEU A 84 11.27 -3.26 -17.47
N ASP A 85 11.52 -2.64 -18.63
CA ASP A 85 11.36 -3.29 -19.94
C ASP A 85 12.43 -4.37 -20.22
N GLN A 86 13.44 -4.53 -19.34
CA GLN A 86 14.57 -5.46 -19.55
C GLN A 86 14.37 -6.86 -18.94
N GLY A 87 13.19 -7.19 -18.42
CA GLY A 87 12.87 -8.53 -17.94
C GLY A 87 13.51 -8.93 -16.61
N VAL A 88 13.97 -7.95 -15.82
CA VAL A 88 14.54 -8.17 -14.48
C VAL A 88 13.41 -8.33 -13.45
N GLU A 89 13.60 -9.22 -12.50
CA GLU A 89 12.67 -9.40 -11.38
C GLU A 89 12.71 -8.19 -10.45
N ASP A 90 11.56 -7.53 -10.30
CA ASP A 90 11.42 -6.29 -9.51
C ASP A 90 10.92 -6.52 -8.12
N ALA A 91 10.03 -7.48 -7.98
CA ALA A 91 9.41 -7.81 -6.72
C ALA A 91 8.95 -9.27 -6.69
N TYR A 92 8.82 -9.81 -5.49
CA TYR A 92 8.10 -11.05 -5.22
C TYR A 92 6.84 -10.73 -4.46
N VAL A 93 5.71 -11.25 -4.92
CA VAL A 93 4.42 -11.08 -4.27
C VAL A 93 3.77 -12.43 -4.03
N LEU A 94 3.47 -12.71 -2.78
CA LEU A 94 2.79 -13.91 -2.36
C LEU A 94 1.43 -13.53 -1.78
N HIS A 95 0.37 -14.15 -2.31
CA HIS A 95 -1.00 -13.99 -1.84
C HIS A 95 -1.53 -15.30 -1.26
N PHE A 96 -2.22 -15.21 -0.12
CA PHE A 96 -2.89 -16.36 0.48
C PHE A 96 -4.18 -15.97 1.21
N SER A 97 -5.09 -16.93 1.34
CA SER A 97 -6.31 -16.76 2.14
C SER A 97 -6.02 -17.05 3.61
N ILE A 98 -6.33 -16.10 4.49
CA ILE A 98 -6.22 -16.32 5.94
C ILE A 98 -7.18 -17.40 6.42
N GLU A 99 -8.34 -17.58 5.77
CA GLU A 99 -9.30 -18.63 6.12
C GLU A 99 -8.71 -20.02 5.90
N THR A 100 -7.93 -20.21 4.83
CA THR A 100 -7.23 -21.47 4.56
C THR A 100 -6.18 -21.75 5.64
N ILE A 101 -5.40 -20.72 6.00
CA ILE A 101 -4.35 -20.86 7.02
C ILE A 101 -4.95 -21.12 8.40
N ASN A 102 -6.01 -20.42 8.78
CA ASN A 102 -6.69 -20.62 10.05
C ASN A 102 -7.20 -22.06 10.21
N LYS A 103 -7.74 -22.69 9.15
CA LYS A 103 -8.16 -24.10 9.19
C LYS A 103 -7.01 -25.06 9.49
N ILE A 104 -5.82 -24.76 8.98
CA ILE A 104 -4.60 -25.54 9.27
C ILE A 104 -4.16 -25.28 10.71
N MET A 105 -4.12 -24.03 11.15
CA MET A 105 -3.67 -23.61 12.47
C MET A 105 -4.56 -24.16 13.61
N GLU A 106 -5.87 -24.32 13.38
CA GLU A 106 -6.82 -24.83 14.37
C GLU A 106 -6.45 -26.22 14.91
N HIS A 107 -5.77 -27.02 14.11
CA HIS A 107 -5.48 -28.42 14.41
C HIS A 107 -4.01 -28.71 14.74
N ILE A 108 -3.14 -27.68 14.66
CA ILE A 108 -1.69 -27.84 14.89
C ILE A 108 -1.25 -26.85 15.97
N PRO A 109 -0.96 -27.32 17.21
CA PRO A 109 -0.63 -26.45 18.34
C PRO A 109 0.59 -25.54 18.08
N GLU A 110 1.58 -26.00 17.33
CA GLU A 110 2.81 -25.27 17.00
C GLU A 110 2.53 -23.97 16.23
N PHE A 111 1.42 -23.89 15.49
CA PHE A 111 1.04 -22.69 14.77
C PHE A 111 0.38 -21.60 15.64
N GLN A 112 0.08 -21.88 16.89
CA GLN A 112 -0.52 -20.88 17.79
C GLN A 112 0.38 -19.65 17.99
N GLN A 113 1.70 -19.81 17.89
CA GLN A 113 2.64 -18.69 17.94
C GLN A 113 2.45 -17.69 16.80
N LEU A 114 1.90 -18.09 15.63
CA LEU A 114 1.59 -17.21 14.52
C LEU A 114 0.39 -16.30 14.77
N ASN A 115 -0.40 -16.54 15.81
CA ASN A 115 -1.56 -15.68 16.12
C ASN A 115 -1.17 -14.23 16.36
N GLN A 116 -0.03 -13.99 17.01
CA GLN A 116 0.46 -12.63 17.24
C GLN A 116 0.88 -11.98 15.92
N LEU A 117 1.61 -12.69 15.07
CA LEU A 117 1.99 -12.22 13.74
C LEU A 117 0.75 -11.79 12.93
N PHE A 118 -0.28 -12.63 12.85
CA PHE A 118 -1.50 -12.31 12.09
C PHE A 118 -2.32 -11.18 12.73
N ASN A 119 -2.27 -11.00 14.04
CA ASN A 119 -2.86 -9.83 14.70
C ASN A 119 -2.14 -8.53 14.32
N ASP A 120 -0.82 -8.54 14.33
CA ASP A 120 0.00 -7.40 13.96
C ASP A 120 -0.14 -7.08 12.46
N TRP A 121 -0.20 -8.13 11.62
CA TRP A 121 -0.38 -8.02 10.18
C TRP A 121 -1.66 -7.27 9.76
N LYS A 122 -2.70 -7.30 10.60
CA LYS A 122 -3.94 -6.53 10.37
C LYS A 122 -3.71 -5.04 10.18
N ARG A 123 -2.61 -4.49 10.71
CA ARG A 123 -2.24 -3.09 10.57
C ARG A 123 -1.33 -2.81 9.38
N GLY A 124 -0.98 -3.84 8.60
CA GLY A 124 0.14 -3.79 7.67
C GLY A 124 1.46 -3.60 8.41
N MET A 125 2.49 -4.21 7.91
CA MET A 125 3.83 -4.17 8.53
C MET A 125 4.86 -3.84 7.45
N ILE A 126 5.88 -3.05 7.80
CA ILE A 126 7.01 -2.76 6.92
C ILE A 126 8.31 -3.08 7.64
N PHE A 127 9.20 -3.80 6.97
CA PHE A 127 10.50 -4.21 7.44
C PHE A 127 11.55 -3.56 6.55
N ARG A 128 12.44 -2.76 7.14
CA ARG A 128 13.47 -1.99 6.42
C ARG A 128 14.87 -2.57 6.56
N ASN A 129 15.03 -3.64 7.35
CA ASN A 129 16.33 -4.27 7.54
C ASN A 129 16.65 -5.23 6.39
N VAL A 130 17.33 -4.72 5.36
CA VAL A 130 17.69 -5.45 4.14
C VAL A 130 18.42 -6.78 4.43
N LYS A 131 19.32 -6.82 5.42
CA LYS A 131 20.07 -8.05 5.75
C LYS A 131 19.16 -9.18 6.23
N LYS A 132 18.20 -8.87 7.12
CA LYS A 132 17.22 -9.86 7.60
C LYS A 132 16.21 -10.23 6.52
N ASN A 133 15.88 -9.29 5.64
CA ASN A 133 14.93 -9.53 4.57
C ASN A 133 15.50 -10.43 3.45
N ASN A 134 16.83 -10.58 3.34
CA ASN A 134 17.46 -11.45 2.33
C ASN A 134 17.12 -12.94 2.52
N ASP A 135 16.97 -13.41 3.77
CA ASP A 135 16.52 -14.78 4.01
C ASP A 135 15.08 -14.98 3.54
N ILE A 136 14.24 -13.98 3.73
CA ILE A 136 12.85 -13.98 3.24
C ILE A 136 12.83 -13.98 1.71
N LEU A 137 13.67 -13.19 1.05
CA LEU A 137 13.80 -13.22 -0.42
C LEU A 137 14.17 -14.62 -0.91
N ARG A 138 15.19 -15.24 -0.30
CA ARG A 138 15.64 -16.60 -0.65
C ARG A 138 14.47 -17.60 -0.56
N ILE A 139 13.72 -17.58 0.54
CA ILE A 139 12.57 -18.47 0.71
C ILE A 139 11.48 -18.19 -0.34
N MET A 140 11.18 -16.93 -0.66
CA MET A 140 10.21 -16.60 -1.71
C MET A 140 10.66 -17.10 -3.09
N GLN A 141 11.95 -17.08 -3.38
CA GLN A 141 12.51 -17.69 -4.60
C GLN A 141 12.35 -19.21 -4.59
N GLU A 142 12.68 -19.88 -3.49
CA GLU A 142 12.50 -21.33 -3.31
C GLU A 142 11.03 -21.74 -3.44
N ILE A 143 10.08 -20.97 -2.90
CA ILE A 143 8.64 -21.19 -3.09
C ILE A 143 8.26 -21.14 -4.57
N THR A 144 8.88 -20.25 -5.35
CA THR A 144 8.59 -20.09 -6.78
C THR A 144 9.02 -21.31 -7.59
N GLU A 145 10.15 -21.92 -7.23
CA GLU A 145 10.72 -23.06 -7.92
C GLU A 145 10.16 -24.41 -7.42
N ALA A 146 9.70 -24.46 -6.17
CA ALA A 146 9.21 -25.67 -5.54
C ALA A 146 7.82 -26.09 -6.03
N THR A 147 7.53 -27.38 -5.91
CA THR A 147 6.23 -27.98 -6.24
C THR A 147 5.67 -28.78 -5.07
N SER A 148 4.36 -28.99 -5.10
CA SER A 148 3.65 -29.87 -4.15
C SER A 148 3.96 -29.56 -2.67
N LEU A 149 4.32 -30.58 -1.88
CA LEU A 149 4.54 -30.46 -0.44
C LEU A 149 5.76 -29.62 -0.11
N SER A 150 6.84 -29.65 -0.92
CA SER A 150 8.03 -28.81 -0.72
C SER A 150 7.67 -27.32 -0.75
N ARG A 151 6.78 -26.91 -1.64
CA ARG A 151 6.29 -25.53 -1.71
C ARG A 151 5.57 -25.12 -0.41
N MET A 152 4.81 -26.04 0.18
CA MET A 152 4.12 -25.78 1.43
C MET A 152 5.09 -25.70 2.63
N THR A 153 6.15 -26.51 2.63
CA THR A 153 7.21 -26.44 3.64
C THR A 153 7.87 -25.06 3.65
N HIS A 154 8.29 -24.57 2.50
CA HIS A 154 8.89 -23.22 2.39
C HIS A 154 7.90 -22.10 2.74
N PHE A 155 6.61 -22.28 2.48
CA PHE A 155 5.60 -21.31 2.92
C PHE A 155 5.52 -21.21 4.45
N PHE A 156 5.57 -22.33 5.18
CA PHE A 156 5.61 -22.30 6.63
C PHE A 156 6.94 -21.77 7.17
N GLU A 157 8.06 -22.08 6.53
CA GLU A 157 9.36 -21.48 6.83
C GLU A 157 9.31 -19.95 6.68
N LEU A 158 8.66 -19.44 5.63
CA LEU A 158 8.43 -18.00 5.46
C LEU A 158 7.64 -17.40 6.63
N LEU A 159 6.57 -18.04 7.06
CA LEU A 159 5.76 -17.56 8.20
C LEU A 159 6.57 -17.55 9.50
N ASP A 160 7.40 -18.55 9.72
CA ASP A 160 8.29 -18.64 10.88
C ASP A 160 9.34 -17.52 10.89
N LEU A 161 9.98 -17.25 9.74
CA LEU A 161 10.91 -16.13 9.61
C LEU A 161 10.24 -14.78 9.87
N LEU A 162 9.02 -14.59 9.37
CA LEU A 162 8.24 -13.36 9.59
C LEU A 162 7.86 -13.19 11.06
N GLU A 163 7.50 -14.28 11.75
CA GLU A 163 7.17 -14.25 13.17
C GLU A 163 8.37 -13.85 14.02
N HIS A 164 9.55 -14.37 13.69
CA HIS A 164 10.80 -14.08 14.43
C HIS A 164 11.41 -12.73 14.11
N ASN A 165 11.03 -12.09 12.99
CA ASN A 165 11.50 -10.76 12.64
C ASN A 165 10.70 -9.67 13.36
N LYS A 166 11.18 -9.21 14.51
CA LYS A 166 10.50 -8.19 15.32
C LYS A 166 10.91 -6.74 14.97
N GLU A 167 11.76 -6.53 13.95
CA GLU A 167 12.20 -5.21 13.51
C GLU A 167 11.28 -4.64 12.42
N PHE A 168 10.05 -4.31 12.79
CA PHE A 168 9.06 -3.77 11.87
C PHE A 168 8.40 -2.49 12.40
N GLU A 169 7.80 -1.74 11.50
CA GLU A 169 6.92 -0.62 11.79
C GLU A 169 5.49 -0.95 11.33
N PHE A 170 4.50 -0.54 12.12
CA PHE A 170 3.11 -0.61 11.67
C PHE A 170 2.81 0.45 10.62
N ILE A 171 2.13 0.04 9.54
CA ILE A 171 1.73 0.94 8.48
C ILE A 171 0.45 1.69 8.84
N ALA A 172 -0.66 0.98 9.06
CA ALA A 172 -1.94 1.62 9.31
C ALA A 172 -2.21 1.89 10.79
N ASN A 173 -2.96 2.96 11.08
CA ASN A 173 -3.46 3.21 12.42
C ASN A 173 -4.50 2.17 12.85
N PRO A 174 -4.59 1.80 14.15
CA PRO A 174 -5.57 0.82 14.63
C PRO A 174 -7.01 1.18 14.29
N GLY A 175 -7.36 2.47 14.33
CA GLY A 175 -8.68 2.95 13.96
C GLY A 175 -9.02 2.72 12.49
N PHE A 176 -8.04 2.81 11.61
CA PHE A 176 -8.19 2.52 10.19
C PHE A 176 -8.54 1.05 9.95
N VAL A 177 -7.75 0.14 10.53
CA VAL A 177 -7.95 -1.31 10.38
C VAL A 177 -9.33 -1.76 10.86
N ASN A 178 -9.79 -1.24 12.00
CA ASN A 178 -11.12 -1.55 12.52
C ASN A 178 -12.25 -1.07 11.59
N SER A 179 -12.01 -0.05 10.78
CA SER A 179 -12.99 0.49 9.84
C SER A 179 -13.04 -0.25 8.50
N VAL A 180 -11.91 -0.78 8.04
CA VAL A 180 -11.82 -1.57 6.78
C VAL A 180 -12.52 -2.92 6.93
N ASN A 181 -12.54 -3.48 8.13
CA ASN A 181 -13.21 -4.75 8.43
C ASN A 181 -14.72 -4.62 8.69
N LEU A 182 -15.29 -3.40 8.68
CA LEU A 182 -16.73 -3.21 8.75
C LEU A 182 -17.37 -3.44 7.35
N PRO A 183 -18.53 -4.13 7.24
CA PRO A 183 -19.15 -4.43 5.96
C PRO A 183 -19.42 -3.14 5.17
N LYS A 184 -18.85 -3.04 3.96
CA LYS A 184 -18.93 -1.91 2.99
C LYS A 184 -19.14 -0.56 3.68
N GLY A 185 -18.14 -0.18 4.46
CA GLY A 185 -18.28 0.85 5.46
C GLY A 185 -18.31 2.25 4.85
N ARG A 186 -18.81 3.19 5.63
CA ARG A 186 -18.78 4.62 5.32
C ARG A 186 -17.40 5.13 4.95
N LEU A 187 -16.33 4.57 5.55
CA LEU A 187 -14.96 4.99 5.26
C LEU A 187 -14.54 4.59 3.85
N GLU A 188 -14.88 3.40 3.37
CA GLU A 188 -14.62 2.96 2.00
C GLU A 188 -15.21 3.95 0.97
N LYS A 189 -16.46 4.39 1.20
CA LYS A 189 -17.09 5.42 0.35
C LYS A 189 -16.35 6.75 0.40
N VAL A 190 -15.85 7.16 1.58
CA VAL A 190 -15.04 8.38 1.72
C VAL A 190 -13.75 8.27 0.91
N TYR A 191 -13.06 7.13 0.98
CA TYR A 191 -11.85 6.89 0.20
C TYR A 191 -12.14 6.88 -1.31
N GLU A 192 -13.17 6.13 -1.72
CA GLU A 192 -13.60 6.07 -3.11
C GLU A 192 -13.95 7.46 -3.65
N TYR A 193 -14.72 8.24 -2.91
CA TYR A 193 -15.04 9.61 -3.26
C TYR A 193 -13.78 10.49 -3.39
N SER A 194 -12.88 10.41 -2.42
CA SER A 194 -11.67 11.21 -2.38
C SER A 194 -10.74 10.90 -3.55
N ILE A 195 -10.53 9.62 -3.85
CA ILE A 195 -9.66 9.17 -4.94
C ILE A 195 -10.25 9.52 -6.31
N ASN A 196 -11.57 9.48 -6.45
CA ASN A 196 -12.22 9.84 -7.71
C ASN A 196 -12.23 11.34 -7.97
N ASN A 197 -12.19 12.17 -6.92
CA ASN A 197 -12.40 13.62 -7.03
C ASN A 197 -11.24 14.46 -6.48
N PHE A 198 -10.09 13.88 -6.08
CA PHE A 198 -9.01 14.62 -5.40
C PHE A 198 -8.52 15.84 -6.21
N ASN A 199 -8.59 15.79 -7.54
CA ASN A 199 -8.17 16.86 -8.42
C ASN A 199 -9.20 18.01 -8.57
N ASP A 200 -10.40 17.83 -8.04
CA ASP A 200 -11.38 18.91 -7.93
C ASP A 200 -11.04 19.81 -6.73
N SER A 201 -10.65 21.05 -7.01
CA SER A 201 -10.30 22.03 -5.97
C SER A 201 -11.51 22.54 -5.18
N SER A 202 -12.73 22.26 -5.64
CA SER A 202 -13.99 22.71 -5.02
C SER A 202 -14.53 21.74 -3.96
N ILE A 203 -13.93 20.56 -3.79
CA ILE A 203 -14.35 19.59 -2.76
C ILE A 203 -14.55 20.26 -1.40
N CYS A 204 -15.74 20.09 -0.83
CA CYS A 204 -16.08 20.55 0.50
C CYS A 204 -16.45 19.39 1.44
N LEU A 205 -16.47 19.68 2.75
CA LEU A 205 -16.80 18.67 3.77
C LEU A 205 -18.28 18.26 3.74
N GLU A 206 -19.11 19.13 3.23
CA GLU A 206 -20.54 18.92 3.09
C GLU A 206 -20.82 17.79 2.10
N ASP A 207 -20.22 17.84 0.91
CA ASP A 207 -20.43 16.85 -0.15
C ASP A 207 -20.04 15.45 0.29
N ILE A 208 -18.87 15.34 0.94
CA ILE A 208 -18.39 14.03 1.39
C ILE A 208 -19.20 13.50 2.58
N ALA A 209 -19.63 14.36 3.48
CA ALA A 209 -20.48 13.96 4.61
C ALA A 209 -21.83 13.44 4.11
N GLU A 210 -22.44 14.11 3.13
CA GLU A 210 -23.70 13.72 2.49
C GLU A 210 -23.57 12.38 1.78
N SER A 211 -22.47 12.13 1.09
CA SER A 211 -22.19 10.85 0.38
C SER A 211 -22.25 9.62 1.28
N ILE A 212 -22.09 9.80 2.59
CA ILE A 212 -22.14 8.73 3.61
C ILE A 212 -23.29 8.89 4.61
N ASN A 213 -24.28 9.72 4.29
CA ASN A 213 -25.43 10.03 5.14
C ASN A 213 -25.02 10.56 6.54
N MET A 214 -24.13 11.53 6.58
CA MET A 214 -23.71 12.23 7.79
C MET A 214 -23.79 13.74 7.62
N ASN A 215 -23.99 14.48 8.72
CA ASN A 215 -23.73 15.91 8.72
C ASN A 215 -22.22 16.18 8.86
N LYS A 216 -21.75 17.36 8.43
CA LYS A 216 -20.37 17.80 8.46
C LYS A 216 -19.68 17.58 9.82
N ALA A 217 -20.34 17.96 10.92
CA ALA A 217 -19.73 17.86 12.26
C ALA A 217 -19.54 16.40 12.71
N ALA A 218 -20.53 15.54 12.43
CA ALA A 218 -20.44 14.10 12.69
C ALA A 218 -19.37 13.45 11.83
N PHE A 219 -19.28 13.80 10.53
CA PHE A 219 -18.25 13.34 9.63
C PHE A 219 -16.84 13.70 10.11
N CYS A 220 -16.60 14.96 10.47
CA CYS A 220 -15.28 15.38 10.96
C CYS A 220 -14.83 14.60 12.19
N ARG A 221 -15.71 14.39 13.16
CA ARG A 221 -15.42 13.57 14.35
C ARG A 221 -15.17 12.11 14.00
N TYR A 222 -16.04 11.54 13.16
CA TYR A 222 -15.93 10.16 12.68
C TYR A 222 -14.60 9.94 11.97
N PHE A 223 -14.30 10.74 10.96
CA PHE A 223 -13.09 10.60 10.16
C PHE A 223 -11.82 10.76 10.99
N LYS A 224 -11.76 11.81 11.83
CA LYS A 224 -10.60 12.04 12.72
C LYS A 224 -10.43 10.92 13.75
N LYS A 225 -11.51 10.36 14.29
CA LYS A 225 -11.44 9.24 15.25
C LYS A 225 -10.83 7.98 14.61
N ILE A 226 -11.15 7.72 13.34
CA ILE A 226 -10.73 6.51 12.64
C ILE A 226 -9.32 6.66 12.07
N THR A 227 -9.03 7.78 11.40
CA THR A 227 -7.78 7.98 10.65
C THR A 227 -6.71 8.74 11.44
N ASN A 228 -7.06 9.30 12.59
CA ASN A 228 -6.24 10.22 13.39
C ASN A 228 -5.81 11.50 12.60
N LYS A 229 -6.49 11.80 11.50
CA LYS A 229 -6.25 12.95 10.62
C LYS A 229 -7.56 13.69 10.33
N THR A 230 -7.44 14.96 9.96
CA THR A 230 -8.58 15.64 9.34
C THR A 230 -8.76 15.16 7.91
N TYR A 231 -9.96 15.29 7.35
CA TYR A 231 -10.22 14.93 5.96
C TYR A 231 -9.32 15.68 4.96
N PHE A 232 -9.11 16.98 5.15
CA PHE A 232 -8.22 17.74 4.27
C PHE A 232 -6.74 17.41 4.42
N GLN A 233 -6.28 16.94 5.58
CA GLN A 233 -4.93 16.38 5.70
C GLN A 233 -4.80 15.14 4.81
N PHE A 234 -5.74 14.21 4.90
CA PHE A 234 -5.79 13.03 4.06
C PHE A 234 -5.90 13.35 2.55
N LEU A 235 -6.82 14.27 2.18
CA LEU A 235 -6.98 14.70 0.79
C LEU A 235 -5.69 15.33 0.23
N ASN A 236 -4.99 16.13 1.04
CA ASN A 236 -3.72 16.72 0.63
C ASN A 236 -2.61 15.67 0.45
N GLU A 237 -2.59 14.61 1.25
CA GLU A 237 -1.66 13.49 1.05
C GLU A 237 -1.89 12.83 -0.32
N ILE A 238 -3.15 12.56 -0.69
CA ILE A 238 -3.49 12.04 -2.02
C ILE A 238 -3.04 12.99 -3.13
N ARG A 239 -3.35 14.29 -3.00
CA ARG A 239 -2.97 15.32 -3.97
C ARG A 239 -1.46 15.43 -4.15
N ILE A 240 -0.71 15.46 -3.07
CA ILE A 240 0.75 15.52 -3.11
C ILE A 240 1.35 14.26 -3.71
N GLY A 241 0.83 13.09 -3.38
CA GLY A 241 1.25 11.85 -4.00
C GLY A 241 1.06 11.84 -5.51
N TYR A 242 -0.09 12.32 -5.98
CA TYR A 242 -0.35 12.48 -7.41
C TYR A 242 0.59 13.54 -8.04
N ALA A 243 0.87 14.64 -7.33
CA ALA A 243 1.84 15.64 -7.77
C ALA A 243 3.24 15.04 -7.93
N CYS A 244 3.70 14.23 -6.98
CA CYS A 244 4.97 13.52 -7.07
C CYS A 244 5.03 12.63 -8.31
N LYS A 245 3.96 11.87 -8.59
CA LYS A 245 3.85 11.05 -9.80
C LYS A 245 4.01 11.91 -11.08
N ILE A 246 3.24 13.00 -11.20
CA ILE A 246 3.32 13.85 -12.41
C ILE A 246 4.69 14.51 -12.56
N LEU A 247 5.30 14.96 -11.45
CA LEU A 247 6.63 15.57 -11.46
C LEU A 247 7.70 14.62 -12.03
N ILE A 248 7.52 13.33 -11.79
CA ILE A 248 8.44 12.29 -12.25
C ILE A 248 8.16 11.90 -13.71
N GLU A 249 6.89 11.67 -14.07
CA GLU A 249 6.49 11.15 -15.39
C GLU A 249 6.54 12.19 -16.51
N SER A 250 6.56 13.47 -16.19
CA SER A 250 6.40 14.54 -17.19
C SER A 250 7.64 15.40 -17.33
N GLU A 251 8.41 15.19 -18.39
CA GLU A 251 9.63 15.98 -18.66
C GLU A 251 9.36 17.49 -18.91
N ASN A 252 8.13 17.87 -19.31
CA ASN A 252 7.79 19.22 -19.78
C ASN A 252 6.75 19.98 -18.95
N LYS A 253 6.26 19.45 -17.83
CA LYS A 253 5.30 20.17 -16.99
C LYS A 253 6.00 21.05 -15.96
N ASN A 254 5.58 22.31 -15.88
CA ASN A 254 6.05 23.18 -14.80
C ASN A 254 5.36 22.85 -13.47
N ILE A 255 5.97 23.23 -12.36
CA ILE A 255 5.46 22.94 -11.00
C ILE A 255 4.06 23.56 -10.79
N THR A 256 3.77 24.65 -11.45
CA THR A 256 2.46 25.32 -11.36
C THR A 256 1.36 24.47 -11.98
N ASP A 257 1.60 23.90 -13.17
CA ASP A 257 0.63 22.99 -13.81
C ASP A 257 0.39 21.75 -12.97
N VAL A 258 1.46 21.19 -12.38
CA VAL A 258 1.36 20.04 -11.50
C VAL A 258 0.49 20.34 -10.28
N ALA A 259 0.65 21.51 -9.66
CA ALA A 259 -0.16 21.93 -8.52
C ALA A 259 -1.66 21.96 -8.87
N PHE A 260 -2.02 22.61 -9.98
CA PHE A 260 -3.42 22.69 -10.39
C PHE A 260 -4.00 21.34 -10.82
N LEU A 261 -3.26 20.53 -11.56
CA LEU A 261 -3.67 19.18 -11.95
C LEU A 261 -3.86 18.26 -10.73
N SER A 262 -3.17 18.56 -9.64
CA SER A 262 -3.29 17.83 -8.37
C SER A 262 -4.41 18.35 -7.46
N GLY A 263 -5.25 19.28 -7.93
CA GLY A 263 -6.41 19.79 -7.21
C GLY A 263 -6.11 20.94 -6.23
N PHE A 264 -4.93 21.56 -6.28
CA PHE A 264 -4.66 22.78 -5.52
C PHE A 264 -5.11 24.01 -6.30
N ASN A 265 -5.75 24.94 -5.61
CA ASN A 265 -6.22 26.21 -6.22
C ASN A 265 -5.22 27.36 -6.07
N ASN A 266 -4.11 27.16 -5.32
CA ASN A 266 -3.05 28.14 -5.21
C ASN A 266 -1.69 27.51 -4.88
N MET A 267 -0.62 28.14 -5.37
CA MET A 267 0.76 27.67 -5.21
C MET A 267 1.27 27.73 -3.77
N SER A 268 0.83 28.69 -2.98
CA SER A 268 1.29 28.84 -1.59
C SER A 268 0.85 27.63 -0.76
N ASN A 269 -0.41 27.22 -0.90
CA ASN A 269 -0.93 26.03 -0.21
C ASN A 269 -0.26 24.76 -0.72
N PHE A 270 -0.09 24.61 -2.04
CA PHE A 270 0.61 23.49 -2.64
C PHE A 270 2.03 23.34 -2.07
N ASN A 271 2.85 24.38 -2.14
CA ASN A 271 4.23 24.34 -1.63
C ASN A 271 4.30 24.02 -0.15
N ARG A 272 3.40 24.61 0.65
CA ARG A 272 3.31 24.34 2.07
C ARG A 272 2.96 22.87 2.37
N GLN A 273 1.94 22.32 1.69
CA GLN A 273 1.53 20.93 1.88
C GLN A 273 2.60 19.96 1.36
N PHE A 274 3.20 20.26 0.23
CA PHE A 274 4.28 19.45 -0.32
C PHE A 274 5.45 19.34 0.66
N LYS A 275 5.88 20.47 1.25
CA LYS A 275 6.96 20.49 2.24
C LYS A 275 6.60 19.74 3.53
N ILE A 276 5.34 19.82 3.99
CA ILE A 276 4.87 19.10 5.18
C ILE A 276 4.87 17.59 4.95
N ILE A 277 4.45 17.13 3.76
CA ILE A 277 4.25 15.71 3.47
C ILE A 277 5.54 15.04 3.01
N MET A 278 6.35 15.74 2.18
CA MET A 278 7.56 15.18 1.56
C MET A 278 8.87 15.65 2.21
N ASP A 279 8.79 16.49 3.26
CA ASP A 279 9.92 17.12 3.97
C ASP A 279 10.89 17.92 3.08
N GLN A 280 10.46 18.26 1.86
CA GLN A 280 11.23 19.03 0.89
C GLN A 280 10.32 19.82 -0.06
N SER A 281 10.89 20.80 -0.78
CA SER A 281 10.12 21.54 -1.77
C SER A 281 9.89 20.72 -3.04
N PRO A 282 8.85 21.06 -3.86
CA PRO A 282 8.63 20.41 -5.14
C PRO A 282 9.84 20.49 -6.07
N SER A 283 10.54 21.63 -6.06
CA SER A 283 11.74 21.83 -6.89
C SER A 283 12.92 20.98 -6.41
N ALA A 284 13.09 20.82 -5.08
CA ALA A 284 14.12 19.95 -4.51
C ALA A 284 13.81 18.49 -4.81
N TYR A 285 12.54 18.08 -4.65
CA TYR A 285 12.08 16.75 -5.00
C TYR A 285 12.36 16.39 -6.45
N LEU A 286 12.03 17.30 -7.39
CA LEU A 286 12.29 17.09 -8.81
C LEU A 286 13.80 16.99 -9.12
N LYS A 287 14.63 17.80 -8.46
CA LYS A 287 16.10 17.73 -8.63
C LYS A 287 16.68 16.44 -8.11
N SER A 288 16.23 15.94 -6.95
CA SER A 288 16.75 14.71 -6.34
C SER A 288 16.33 13.43 -7.11
N ARG A 289 15.43 13.53 -8.09
CA ARG A 289 14.90 12.41 -8.88
C ARG A 289 15.30 12.44 -10.37
N LYS A 290 16.02 13.49 -10.81
CA LYS A 290 16.50 13.65 -12.21
C LYS A 290 17.94 13.13 -12.44
N PHE A 291 18.50 12.36 -11.48
CA PHE A 291 19.83 11.74 -11.63
C PHE A 291 19.71 10.24 -11.79
#